data_004b120a32559b736f1f6ca337f7f525
#
_entry.id   004b120a32559b736f1f6ca337f7f525
#
_cell.length_a   1.000
_cell.length_b   1.000
_cell.length_c   1.000
_cell.angle_alpha   90.00
_cell.angle_beta   90.00
_cell.angle_gamma   90.00
#
_symmetry.space_group_name_H-M   'P 1'
#
loop_
_entity.id
_entity.type
_entity.pdbx_description
1 polymer ?
#
loop_
_entity_poly.entity_id
_entity_poly.type
_entity_poly.pdbx_seq_one_letter_code
_entity_poly.pdbx_strand_id
1 'polypeptide(L)'
;QGLYARRMTTYDKFTFTPPDDLSVYDFEGREKVEVDAQAKPEEFWVDNRHVPVKKKENAVDKLLARLREVPVFYYTEKVLGILISGYIETGKDSKFDFGPMNTTISANEIEGARFRIGGLTTAQLNPHWFARGYVAYGTKDEKVKYSGEVEYSFNKKKFHSREFPINSIKLSHSYDIDQLGQHYLYTNKDLSLIHI
;
A
#
# COMPACT_ATOMS: atom_id res chain seq x y z
N GLN A 1 28.85 -13.93 3.90
CA GLN A 1 28.35 -13.03 4.97
C GLN A 1 26.85 -12.96 4.81
N GLY A 2 26.09 -13.45 5.81
CA GLY A 2 24.63 -13.42 5.79
C GLY A 2 24.09 -12.09 6.32
N LEU A 3 22.99 -11.63 5.78
CA LEU A 3 22.18 -10.54 6.36
C LEU A 3 21.50 -11.06 7.62
N TYR A 4 21.67 -10.34 8.74
CA TYR A 4 20.91 -10.60 9.96
C TYR A 4 20.22 -9.33 10.43
N ALA A 5 19.00 -9.47 10.93
CA ALA A 5 18.25 -8.40 11.55
C ALA A 5 18.19 -8.60 13.07
N ARG A 6 18.39 -7.52 13.83
CA ARG A 6 18.26 -7.52 15.28
C ARG A 6 17.11 -6.59 15.67
N ARG A 7 16.14 -7.13 16.40
CA ARG A 7 15.07 -6.35 17.03
C ARG A 7 15.36 -6.21 18.51
N MET A 8 15.19 -5.01 19.06
CA MET A 8 15.23 -4.74 20.48
C MET A 8 13.89 -4.10 20.88
N THR A 9 13.24 -4.67 21.88
CA THR A 9 12.01 -4.13 22.46
C THR A 9 12.32 -3.70 23.89
N THR A 10 12.00 -2.46 24.22
CA THR A 10 12.22 -1.87 25.53
C THR A 10 10.88 -1.57 26.17
N TYR A 11 10.72 -1.94 27.42
CA TYR A 11 9.52 -1.66 28.21
C TYR A 11 9.90 -0.75 29.35
N ASP A 12 9.08 0.25 29.64
CA ASP A 12 9.28 1.23 30.70
C ASP A 12 7.93 1.60 31.34
N LYS A 13 7.97 2.17 32.53
CA LYS A 13 6.81 2.69 33.26
C LYS A 13 5.70 1.66 33.46
N PHE A 14 6.05 0.48 33.97
CA PHE A 14 5.07 -0.54 34.32
C PHE A 14 4.11 -0.04 35.41
N THR A 15 2.83 -0.21 35.19
CA THR A 15 1.81 -0.05 36.21
C THR A 15 1.00 -1.34 36.36
N PHE A 16 0.73 -1.73 37.58
CA PHE A 16 -0.07 -2.90 37.93
C PHE A 16 -1.48 -2.50 38.40
N THR A 17 -1.77 -1.21 38.43
CA THR A 17 -3.11 -0.71 38.68
C THR A 17 -3.98 -0.82 37.44
N PRO A 18 -5.25 -1.23 37.57
CA PRO A 18 -6.16 -1.18 36.44
C PRO A 18 -6.22 0.24 35.85
N PRO A 19 -6.39 0.39 34.54
CA PRO A 19 -6.58 1.72 33.94
C PRO A 19 -7.88 2.34 34.43
N ASP A 20 -7.89 3.65 34.58
CA ASP A 20 -9.09 4.41 34.99
C ASP A 20 -10.24 4.26 33.97
N ASP A 21 -9.90 4.14 32.70
CA ASP A 21 -10.84 3.86 31.62
C ASP A 21 -10.84 2.38 31.27
N LEU A 22 -11.85 1.66 31.71
CA LEU A 22 -12.04 0.23 31.44
C LEU A 22 -12.54 -0.04 30.01
N SER A 23 -12.96 0.97 29.26
CA SER A 23 -13.41 0.83 27.87
C SER A 23 -12.30 0.32 26.94
N VAL A 24 -11.06 0.40 27.39
CA VAL A 24 -9.89 -0.22 26.70
C VAL A 24 -10.06 -1.73 26.53
N TYR A 25 -10.80 -2.39 27.45
CA TYR A 25 -11.04 -3.83 27.41
C TYR A 25 -12.31 -4.22 26.62
N ASP A 26 -13.16 -3.25 26.28
CA ASP A 26 -14.40 -3.50 25.53
C ASP A 26 -14.16 -3.61 24.01
N PHE A 27 -12.91 -3.49 23.59
CA PHE A 27 -12.53 -3.57 22.18
C PHE A 27 -12.45 -5.02 21.70
N GLU A 28 -13.35 -5.42 20.80
CA GLU A 28 -13.39 -6.78 20.23
C GLU A 28 -12.28 -7.07 19.20
N GLY A 29 -11.55 -6.06 18.74
CA GLY A 29 -10.49 -6.18 17.74
C GLY A 29 -9.14 -6.59 18.34
N ARG A 30 -8.22 -7.06 17.50
CA ARG A 30 -6.83 -7.37 17.90
C ARG A 30 -6.00 -6.13 18.18
N GLU A 31 -6.37 -5.00 17.60
CA GLU A 31 -5.67 -3.71 17.72
C GLU A 31 -6.64 -2.55 17.57
N LYS A 32 -6.41 -1.49 18.30
CA LYS A 32 -7.11 -0.22 18.18
C LYS A 32 -6.14 0.81 17.65
N VAL A 33 -6.40 1.32 16.45
CA VAL A 33 -5.60 2.37 15.83
C VAL A 33 -6.27 3.71 16.08
N GLU A 34 -5.58 4.64 16.72
CA GLU A 34 -6.08 5.99 16.94
C GLU A 34 -6.20 6.76 15.62
N VAL A 35 -7.16 7.68 15.56
CA VAL A 35 -7.47 8.48 14.36
C VAL A 35 -6.25 9.29 13.89
N ASP A 36 -5.42 9.74 14.82
CA ASP A 36 -4.25 10.57 14.58
C ASP A 36 -2.92 9.78 14.56
N ALA A 37 -2.98 8.45 14.60
CA ALA A 37 -1.78 7.60 14.67
C ALA A 37 -0.75 7.88 13.57
N GLN A 38 -1.21 8.22 12.35
CA GLN A 38 -0.35 8.57 11.22
C GLN A 38 -0.02 10.07 11.12
N ALA A 39 -0.67 10.90 11.93
CA ALA A 39 -0.50 12.36 11.93
C ALA A 39 0.36 12.87 13.10
N LYS A 40 0.93 11.96 13.90
CA LYS A 40 1.82 12.32 15.01
C LYS A 40 3.04 13.07 14.49
N PRO A 41 3.37 14.27 15.02
CA PRO A 41 4.54 15.05 14.61
C PRO A 41 5.85 14.38 15.08
N GLU A 42 6.97 14.78 14.48
CA GLU A 42 8.30 14.20 14.81
C GLU A 42 8.67 14.42 16.30
N GLU A 43 8.25 15.55 16.88
CA GLU A 43 8.46 15.88 18.30
C GLU A 43 7.83 14.82 19.20
N PHE A 44 6.63 14.35 18.85
CA PHE A 44 5.96 13.26 19.59
C PHE A 44 6.82 12.00 19.66
N TRP A 45 7.46 11.63 18.55
CA TRP A 45 8.30 10.43 18.49
C TRP A 45 9.62 10.62 19.25
N VAL A 46 10.16 11.84 19.27
CA VAL A 46 11.36 12.17 20.05
C VAL A 46 11.06 12.07 21.54
N ASP A 47 9.97 12.67 22.01
CA ASP A 47 9.58 12.74 23.41
C ASP A 47 9.15 11.37 23.99
N ASN A 48 8.50 10.54 23.16
CA ASN A 48 8.06 9.20 23.58
C ASN A 48 9.10 8.09 23.35
N ARG A 49 10.28 8.42 22.88
CA ARG A 49 11.35 7.47 22.65
C ARG A 49 12.11 7.17 23.94
N HIS A 50 11.99 5.94 24.45
CA HIS A 50 12.69 5.50 25.67
C HIS A 50 14.21 5.38 25.49
N VAL A 51 14.68 5.15 24.28
CA VAL A 51 16.10 4.99 23.96
C VAL A 51 16.51 6.04 22.93
N PRO A 52 17.54 6.85 23.20
CA PRO A 52 17.99 7.87 22.25
C PRO A 52 18.51 7.23 20.96
N VAL A 53 18.27 7.89 19.84
CA VAL A 53 18.78 7.45 18.51
C VAL A 53 20.29 7.40 18.54
N LYS A 54 20.87 6.28 18.22
CA LYS A 54 22.32 6.12 18.15
C LYS A 54 22.86 6.91 16.94
N LYS A 55 24.06 7.50 17.10
CA LYS A 55 24.73 8.20 15.99
C LYS A 55 24.85 7.38 14.70
N LYS A 56 24.90 6.05 14.80
CA LYS A 56 24.94 5.13 13.66
C LYS A 56 23.61 5.10 12.86
N GLU A 57 22.46 5.28 13.50
CA GLU A 57 21.15 5.32 12.84
C GLU A 57 21.05 6.57 11.96
N ASN A 58 21.45 7.72 12.50
CA ASN A 58 21.53 8.97 11.72
C ASN A 58 22.57 8.91 10.57
N ALA A 59 23.60 8.06 10.70
CA ALA A 59 24.57 7.85 9.65
C ALA A 59 24.00 7.05 8.48
N VAL A 60 23.07 6.12 8.73
CA VAL A 60 22.37 5.35 7.68
C VAL A 60 21.49 6.28 6.85
N ASP A 61 20.72 7.17 7.47
CA ASP A 61 19.87 8.13 6.74
C ASP A 61 20.70 9.07 5.85
N LYS A 62 21.83 9.57 6.37
CA LYS A 62 22.77 10.39 5.60
C LYS A 62 23.42 9.60 4.45
N LEU A 63 23.74 8.33 4.67
CA LEU A 63 24.28 7.47 3.63
C LEU A 63 23.25 7.24 2.53
N LEU A 64 21.99 6.90 2.89
CA LEU A 64 20.92 6.72 1.94
C LEU A 64 20.63 7.99 1.14
N ALA A 65 20.63 9.14 1.79
CA ALA A 65 20.46 10.42 1.10
C ALA A 65 21.56 10.64 0.04
N ARG A 66 22.83 10.36 0.38
CA ARG A 66 23.94 10.44 -0.58
C ARG A 66 23.86 9.40 -1.70
N LEU A 67 23.45 8.17 -1.38
CA LEU A 67 23.28 7.12 -2.39
C LEU A 67 22.19 7.50 -3.40
N ARG A 68 21.13 8.19 -2.98
CA ARG A 68 20.07 8.68 -3.87
C ARG A 68 20.55 9.78 -4.83
N GLU A 69 21.66 10.44 -4.56
CA GLU A 69 22.29 11.37 -5.51
C GLU A 69 22.98 10.62 -6.67
N VAL A 70 23.28 9.33 -6.49
CA VAL A 70 23.88 8.50 -7.55
C VAL A 70 22.78 8.00 -8.49
N PRO A 71 22.83 8.34 -9.80
CA PRO A 71 21.75 8.00 -10.74
C PRO A 71 21.42 6.51 -10.80
N VAL A 72 22.44 5.66 -10.79
CA VAL A 72 22.25 4.20 -10.82
C VAL A 72 21.46 3.72 -9.61
N PHE A 73 21.78 4.21 -8.41
CA PHE A 73 21.07 3.86 -7.19
C PHE A 73 19.64 4.38 -7.21
N TYR A 74 19.44 5.63 -7.63
CA TYR A 74 18.12 6.24 -7.75
C TYR A 74 17.20 5.43 -8.68
N TYR A 75 17.67 5.09 -9.89
CA TYR A 75 16.87 4.29 -10.81
C TYR A 75 16.62 2.87 -10.32
N THR A 76 17.61 2.24 -9.66
CA THR A 76 17.42 0.92 -9.05
C THR A 76 16.37 0.95 -7.94
N GLU A 77 16.40 1.95 -7.06
CA GLU A 77 15.39 2.15 -6.02
C GLU A 77 13.99 2.33 -6.64
N LYS A 78 13.88 3.12 -7.72
CA LYS A 78 12.62 3.30 -8.46
C LYS A 78 12.11 2.00 -9.07
N VAL A 79 12.97 1.23 -9.74
CA VAL A 79 12.60 -0.06 -10.33
C VAL A 79 12.16 -1.05 -9.26
N LEU A 80 12.89 -1.16 -8.15
CA LEU A 80 12.51 -1.99 -7.02
C LEU A 80 11.19 -1.53 -6.40
N GLY A 81 10.98 -0.22 -6.28
CA GLY A 81 9.72 0.35 -5.83
C GLY A 81 8.54 -0.10 -6.70
N ILE A 82 8.68 -0.02 -8.04
CA ILE A 82 7.66 -0.48 -9.00
C ILE A 82 7.44 -1.99 -8.89
N LEU A 83 8.50 -2.79 -8.74
CA LEU A 83 8.38 -4.24 -8.59
C LEU A 83 7.65 -4.64 -7.29
N ILE A 84 7.86 -3.89 -6.20
CA ILE A 84 7.25 -4.15 -4.90
C ILE A 84 5.82 -3.60 -4.84
N SER A 85 5.62 -2.33 -5.20
CA SER A 85 4.31 -1.68 -5.15
C SER A 85 3.39 -2.11 -6.29
N GLY A 86 3.98 -2.44 -7.43
CA GLY A 86 3.28 -2.70 -8.68
C GLY A 86 2.85 -1.43 -9.42
N TYR A 87 3.09 -0.23 -8.89
CA TYR A 87 2.62 1.03 -9.44
C TYR A 87 3.74 1.96 -9.87
N ILE A 88 3.49 2.69 -10.97
CA ILE A 88 4.35 3.77 -11.45
C ILE A 88 3.73 5.09 -11.01
N GLU A 89 4.43 5.80 -10.13
CA GLU A 89 4.06 7.14 -9.70
C GLU A 89 4.34 8.17 -10.79
N THR A 90 3.43 9.11 -11.04
CA THR A 90 3.60 10.17 -12.06
C THR A 90 4.51 11.31 -11.61
N GLY A 91 4.99 11.29 -10.36
CA GLY A 91 5.91 12.29 -9.82
C GLY A 91 6.04 12.23 -8.30
N LYS A 92 6.70 13.23 -7.71
CA LYS A 92 6.87 13.32 -6.24
C LYS A 92 5.52 13.46 -5.50
N ASP A 93 4.62 14.26 -6.09
CA ASP A 93 3.25 14.46 -5.59
C ASP A 93 2.28 13.82 -6.59
N SER A 94 2.46 12.51 -6.80
CA SER A 94 1.67 11.78 -7.78
C SER A 94 0.18 11.88 -7.47
N LYS A 95 -0.56 12.44 -8.40
CA LYS A 95 -2.03 12.53 -8.34
C LYS A 95 -2.68 11.27 -8.90
N PHE A 96 -1.94 10.54 -9.74
CA PHE A 96 -2.41 9.36 -10.43
C PHE A 96 -1.26 8.36 -10.57
N ASP A 97 -1.46 7.12 -10.12
CA ASP A 97 -0.49 6.05 -10.21
C ASP A 97 -0.97 5.01 -11.22
N PHE A 98 -0.11 4.68 -12.18
CA PHE A 98 -0.37 3.67 -13.19
C PHE A 98 -0.01 2.27 -12.67
N GLY A 99 -0.90 1.32 -12.88
CA GLY A 99 -0.67 -0.07 -12.47
C GLY A 99 -1.95 -0.84 -12.15
N PRO A 100 -1.82 -2.00 -11.55
CA PRO A 100 -0.56 -2.68 -11.20
C PRO A 100 0.18 -3.24 -12.44
N MET A 101 1.49 -3.01 -12.48
CA MET A 101 2.33 -3.34 -13.64
C MET A 101 2.51 -4.84 -13.87
N ASN A 102 2.46 -5.63 -12.79
CA ASN A 102 2.55 -7.09 -12.84
C ASN A 102 1.36 -7.76 -13.55
N THR A 103 0.28 -7.02 -13.79
CA THR A 103 -0.93 -7.50 -14.47
C THR A 103 -1.11 -6.90 -15.85
N THR A 104 -0.15 -6.10 -16.32
CA THR A 104 -0.23 -5.43 -17.64
C THR A 104 -0.23 -6.42 -18.79
N ILE A 105 0.54 -7.49 -18.67
CA ILE A 105 0.59 -8.57 -19.64
C ILE A 105 0.43 -9.88 -18.89
N SER A 106 -0.56 -10.65 -19.28
CA SER A 106 -0.84 -11.99 -18.73
C SER A 106 -1.34 -12.91 -19.84
N ALA A 107 -1.40 -14.21 -19.58
CA ALA A 107 -1.93 -15.17 -20.54
C ALA A 107 -2.76 -16.24 -19.82
N ASN A 108 -3.89 -16.61 -20.43
CA ASN A 108 -4.72 -17.71 -19.97
C ASN A 108 -5.39 -18.41 -21.16
N GLU A 109 -5.94 -19.60 -20.94
CA GLU A 109 -6.51 -20.42 -22.00
C GLU A 109 -7.76 -19.80 -22.65
N ILE A 110 -8.48 -18.93 -21.95
CA ILE A 110 -9.74 -18.33 -22.40
C ILE A 110 -9.46 -17.09 -23.26
N GLU A 111 -8.60 -16.20 -22.76
CA GLU A 111 -8.32 -14.90 -23.37
C GLU A 111 -7.10 -14.91 -24.33
N GLY A 112 -6.27 -15.95 -24.21
CA GLY A 112 -4.97 -15.96 -24.87
C GLY A 112 -4.01 -14.98 -24.18
N ALA A 113 -3.34 -14.12 -24.93
CA ALA A 113 -2.61 -13.02 -24.36
C ALA A 113 -3.58 -11.92 -23.93
N ARG A 114 -3.45 -11.45 -22.70
CA ARG A 114 -4.26 -10.39 -22.11
C ARG A 114 -3.39 -9.18 -21.86
N PHE A 115 -3.80 -8.06 -22.39
CA PHE A 115 -3.19 -6.75 -22.16
C PHE A 115 -4.10 -5.91 -21.28
N ARG A 116 -3.55 -5.37 -20.20
CA ARG A 116 -4.30 -4.57 -19.23
C ARG A 116 -3.59 -3.25 -18.98
N ILE A 117 -4.35 -2.16 -18.96
CA ILE A 117 -3.91 -0.85 -18.51
C ILE A 117 -4.84 -0.36 -17.41
N GLY A 118 -4.30 0.13 -16.32
CA GLY A 118 -5.07 0.61 -15.19
C GLY A 118 -4.31 1.58 -14.34
N GLY A 119 -4.96 2.04 -13.29
CA GLY A 119 -4.37 2.93 -12.32
C GLY A 119 -5.34 3.32 -11.20
N LEU A 120 -4.84 4.19 -10.35
CA LEU A 120 -5.60 4.73 -9.21
C LEU A 120 -5.25 6.20 -8.97
N THR A 121 -6.17 6.92 -8.35
CA THR A 121 -5.91 8.27 -7.86
C THR A 121 -5.38 8.22 -6.42
N THR A 122 -4.59 9.20 -6.06
CA THR A 122 -4.00 9.35 -4.73
C THR A 122 -4.67 10.48 -3.95
N ALA A 123 -4.36 10.60 -2.66
CA ALA A 123 -4.82 11.70 -1.82
C ALA A 123 -4.29 13.08 -2.26
N GLN A 124 -3.23 13.11 -3.09
CA GLN A 124 -2.72 14.35 -3.69
C GLN A 124 -3.66 14.94 -4.73
N LEU A 125 -4.52 14.13 -5.35
CA LEU A 125 -5.61 14.63 -6.20
C LEU A 125 -6.76 15.15 -5.35
N ASN A 126 -7.25 14.31 -4.44
CA ASN A 126 -8.30 14.67 -3.48
C ASN A 126 -8.19 13.76 -2.24
N PRO A 127 -8.15 14.33 -1.02
CA PRO A 127 -7.97 13.55 0.21
C PRO A 127 -9.18 12.72 0.64
N HIS A 128 -10.33 12.90 -0.02
CA HIS A 128 -11.58 12.20 0.30
C HIS A 128 -12.07 11.29 -0.85
N TRP A 129 -11.80 11.67 -2.12
CA TRP A 129 -12.27 10.95 -3.28
C TRP A 129 -11.14 10.15 -3.92
N PHE A 130 -11.39 8.87 -4.08
CA PHE A 130 -10.46 7.95 -4.73
C PHE A 130 -11.16 7.21 -5.85
N ALA A 131 -10.48 7.06 -6.96
CA ALA A 131 -10.92 6.26 -8.09
C ALA A 131 -9.83 5.28 -8.47
N ARG A 132 -10.21 4.07 -8.85
CA ARG A 132 -9.31 3.09 -9.44
C ARG A 132 -10.04 2.33 -10.53
N GLY A 133 -9.29 1.86 -11.50
CA GLY A 133 -9.89 1.09 -12.58
C GLY A 133 -8.87 0.58 -13.57
N TYR A 134 -9.36 -0.25 -14.47
CA TYR A 134 -8.58 -0.76 -15.58
C TYR A 134 -9.45 -1.10 -16.78
N VAL A 135 -8.79 -1.18 -17.92
CA VAL A 135 -9.33 -1.77 -19.15
C VAL A 135 -8.37 -2.88 -19.59
N ALA A 136 -8.89 -4.01 -20.03
CA ALA A 136 -8.12 -5.14 -20.53
C ALA A 136 -8.71 -5.67 -21.84
N TYR A 137 -7.84 -6.25 -22.68
CA TYR A 137 -8.21 -6.87 -23.94
C TYR A 137 -7.54 -8.24 -24.05
N GLY A 138 -8.34 -9.24 -24.37
CA GLY A 138 -7.87 -10.61 -24.64
C GLY A 138 -7.77 -10.87 -26.14
N THR A 139 -6.65 -11.46 -26.58
CA THR A 139 -6.41 -11.70 -28.02
C THR A 139 -7.19 -12.87 -28.61
N LYS A 140 -7.60 -13.83 -27.79
CA LYS A 140 -8.30 -15.03 -28.26
C LYS A 140 -9.83 -14.88 -28.21
N ASP A 141 -10.33 -14.22 -27.18
CA ASP A 141 -11.77 -13.97 -27.04
C ASP A 141 -12.21 -12.64 -27.66
N GLU A 142 -11.25 -11.80 -28.05
CA GLU A 142 -11.43 -10.51 -28.71
C GLU A 142 -12.37 -9.55 -27.94
N LYS A 143 -12.44 -9.70 -26.62
CA LYS A 143 -13.33 -8.93 -25.75
C LYS A 143 -12.57 -7.89 -24.93
N VAL A 144 -13.20 -6.73 -24.80
CA VAL A 144 -12.77 -5.70 -23.87
C VAL A 144 -13.42 -5.96 -22.51
N LYS A 145 -12.61 -5.99 -21.47
CA LYS A 145 -13.01 -6.13 -20.07
C LYS A 145 -12.61 -4.86 -19.33
N TYR A 146 -13.31 -4.57 -18.25
CA TYR A 146 -13.02 -3.37 -17.46
C TYR A 146 -13.46 -3.53 -16.02
N SER A 147 -12.86 -2.73 -15.16
CA SER A 147 -13.31 -2.52 -13.79
C SER A 147 -13.12 -1.06 -13.44
N GLY A 148 -14.09 -0.52 -12.74
CA GLY A 148 -14.05 0.83 -12.19
C GLY A 148 -14.56 0.81 -10.76
N GLU A 149 -13.91 1.55 -9.89
CA GLU A 149 -14.27 1.71 -8.50
C GLU A 149 -14.09 3.17 -8.10
N VAL A 150 -15.08 3.72 -7.40
CA VAL A 150 -15.02 5.04 -6.79
C VAL A 150 -15.27 4.88 -5.31
N GLU A 151 -14.42 5.49 -4.50
CA GLU A 151 -14.47 5.43 -3.04
C GLU A 151 -14.48 6.83 -2.46
N TYR A 152 -15.44 7.11 -1.58
CA TYR A 152 -15.48 8.31 -0.76
C TYR A 152 -15.08 7.98 0.67
N SER A 153 -14.01 8.57 1.15
CA SER A 153 -13.55 8.44 2.53
C SER A 153 -14.05 9.60 3.39
N PHE A 154 -14.73 9.29 4.48
CA PHE A 154 -15.17 10.30 5.46
C PHE A 154 -14.00 10.93 6.21
N ASN A 155 -12.88 10.18 6.32
CA ASN A 155 -11.66 10.65 6.94
C ASN A 155 -10.70 11.16 5.88
N LYS A 156 -10.11 12.32 6.14
CA LYS A 156 -9.07 12.88 5.27
C LYS A 156 -7.85 11.95 5.23
N LYS A 157 -7.41 11.56 4.04
CA LYS A 157 -6.26 10.69 3.80
C LYS A 157 -5.05 11.51 3.39
N LYS A 158 -3.85 10.98 3.66
CA LYS A 158 -2.57 11.63 3.35
C LYS A 158 -1.94 11.10 2.05
N PHE A 159 -2.03 9.80 1.83
CA PHE A 159 -1.43 9.14 0.66
C PHE A 159 -2.46 8.29 -0.10
N HIS A 160 -3.13 7.32 0.57
CA HIS A 160 -4.00 6.34 -0.09
C HIS A 160 -5.33 6.16 0.65
N SER A 161 -6.34 5.64 -0.06
CA SER A 161 -7.65 5.32 0.53
C SER A 161 -7.59 4.28 1.65
N ARG A 162 -6.58 3.39 1.63
CA ARG A 162 -6.43 2.29 2.59
C ARG A 162 -5.78 2.66 3.92
N GLU A 163 -5.41 3.93 4.10
CA GLU A 163 -4.87 4.40 5.38
C GLU A 163 -5.92 4.32 6.50
N PHE A 164 -5.49 3.94 7.68
CA PHE A 164 -6.34 3.98 8.87
C PHE A 164 -6.56 5.42 9.35
N PRO A 165 -7.75 5.68 9.96
CA PRO A 165 -8.90 4.81 10.13
C PRO A 165 -9.68 4.65 8.82
N ILE A 166 -10.17 3.44 8.52
CA ILE A 166 -10.98 3.17 7.33
C ILE A 166 -12.44 3.43 7.67
N ASN A 167 -13.00 4.47 7.04
CA ASN A 167 -14.41 4.80 7.09
C ASN A 167 -14.79 5.37 5.72
N SER A 168 -15.38 4.55 4.86
CA SER A 168 -15.61 4.91 3.46
C SER A 168 -16.84 4.22 2.88
N ILE A 169 -17.40 4.84 1.84
CA ILE A 169 -18.39 4.25 0.95
C ILE A 169 -17.73 4.00 -0.39
N LYS A 170 -17.94 2.80 -0.92
CA LYS A 170 -17.33 2.34 -2.15
C LYS A 170 -18.41 1.86 -3.13
N LEU A 171 -18.29 2.34 -4.38
CA LEU A 171 -19.10 1.89 -5.50
C LEU A 171 -18.16 1.28 -6.54
N SER A 172 -18.45 0.06 -6.97
CA SER A 172 -17.65 -0.63 -7.98
C SER A 172 -18.53 -1.30 -9.02
N HIS A 173 -18.04 -1.29 -10.26
CA HIS A 173 -18.61 -2.03 -11.37
C HIS A 173 -17.49 -2.71 -12.15
N SER A 174 -17.69 -3.98 -12.51
CA SER A 174 -16.71 -4.73 -13.28
C SER A 174 -17.38 -5.66 -14.28
N TYR A 175 -16.73 -5.78 -15.45
CA TYR A 175 -17.00 -6.79 -16.44
C TYR A 175 -15.69 -7.47 -16.78
N ASP A 176 -15.49 -8.67 -16.24
CA ASP A 176 -14.26 -9.43 -16.38
C ASP A 176 -14.51 -10.93 -16.28
N ILE A 177 -13.54 -11.74 -16.66
CA ILE A 177 -13.57 -13.18 -16.47
C ILE A 177 -13.15 -13.46 -15.02
N ASP A 178 -13.95 -14.29 -14.34
CA ASP A 178 -13.65 -14.74 -12.99
C ASP A 178 -13.40 -16.25 -13.00
N GLN A 179 -12.43 -16.70 -12.24
CA GLN A 179 -12.18 -18.14 -12.07
C GLN A 179 -13.00 -18.66 -10.90
N LEU A 180 -13.72 -19.75 -11.11
CA LEU A 180 -14.47 -20.43 -10.06
C LEU A 180 -13.53 -20.83 -8.91
N GLY A 181 -13.85 -20.42 -7.69
CA GLY A 181 -13.08 -20.74 -6.49
C GLY A 181 -11.97 -19.73 -6.13
N GLN A 182 -11.77 -18.66 -6.88
CA GLN A 182 -10.75 -17.64 -6.62
C GLN A 182 -11.18 -16.50 -5.67
N HIS A 183 -12.31 -16.62 -5.01
CA HIS A 183 -12.75 -15.65 -4.00
C HIS A 183 -12.01 -15.75 -2.65
N TYR A 184 -10.71 -15.96 -2.70
CA TYR A 184 -9.90 -15.87 -1.50
C TYR A 184 -9.45 -14.42 -1.28
N LEU A 185 -9.68 -13.90 -0.07
CA LEU A 185 -9.41 -12.52 0.36
C LEU A 185 -7.95 -12.06 0.16
N TYR A 186 -7.03 -12.97 -0.11
CA TYR A 186 -5.58 -12.72 -0.14
C TYR A 186 -4.90 -13.08 -1.46
N THR A 187 -5.64 -13.58 -2.45
CA THR A 187 -5.06 -13.91 -3.75
C THR A 187 -5.31 -12.80 -4.75
N ASN A 188 -4.26 -12.44 -5.50
CA ASN A 188 -4.40 -11.50 -6.60
C ASN A 188 -5.14 -12.21 -7.74
N LYS A 189 -6.24 -11.63 -8.23
CA LYS A 189 -7.08 -12.21 -9.29
C LYS A 189 -6.33 -12.47 -10.61
N ASP A 190 -5.21 -11.82 -10.81
CA ASP A 190 -4.41 -11.89 -12.03
C ASP A 190 -3.15 -12.77 -11.89
N LEU A 191 -3.14 -13.74 -11.00
CA LEU A 191 -2.05 -14.74 -10.91
C LEU A 191 -2.09 -15.75 -12.07
N SER A 192 -2.28 -15.29 -13.29
CA SER A 192 -2.24 -16.12 -14.49
C SER A 192 -0.86 -16.66 -14.87
N LEU A 193 0.19 -16.26 -14.16
CA LEU A 193 1.56 -16.79 -14.31
C LEU A 193 1.80 -18.14 -13.60
N ILE A 194 0.81 -18.67 -12.85
CA ILE A 194 0.98 -19.90 -12.04
C ILE A 194 0.17 -21.08 -12.61
N HIS A 195 -0.57 -20.89 -13.70
CA HIS A 195 -1.23 -22.00 -14.40
C HIS A 195 -0.42 -22.42 -15.62
N ILE A 196 0.64 -23.15 -15.36
CA ILE A 196 1.24 -24.10 -16.30
C ILE A 196 0.89 -25.50 -15.81
#